data_1b62cc7ceed57904d938a7f9fe83d4ba
#
_entry.id   1b62cc7ceed57904d938a7f9fe83d4ba
#
_cell.length_a   1.000
_cell.length_b   1.000
_cell.length_c   1.000
_cell.angle_alpha   90.00
_cell.angle_beta   90.00
_cell.angle_gamma   90.00
#
_symmetry.space_group_name_H-M   'P 1'
#
loop_
_entity.id
_entity.type
_entity.pdbx_description
1 polymer ?
#
loop_
_entity_poly.entity_id
_entity_poly.type
_entity_poly.pdbx_seq_one_letter_code
_entity_poly.pdbx_strand_id
1 'polypeptide(L)'
;RKKNKIELNENGKLAVEFAQKLLAKREEMIKELTKLSQNHISFGSCAPAPLWGVEYALSNNIEAQIESTLVQDENILIEGLEKGDYSLIVLHHPLQDKKYISQEFLNESLYLSVPPAHPLAPFKEISFSDLNGQSVLLLTRIGFWNKVCQRMIPESHLLFQDDPSVFNELTKMSALPNFRSNITIQREEAEDNRILIPITDPEAHVRYYAIYPKDKRNLFKSIIKQIKDIDWKKTKELSK
;
A
#
# COMPACT_ATOMS: atom_id res chain seq x y z
N ARG A 1 -12.07 -38.31 -27.19
CA ARG A 1 -13.32 -37.80 -26.55
C ARG A 1 -13.27 -36.28 -26.55
N LYS A 2 -14.10 -35.65 -27.44
CA LYS A 2 -14.28 -34.17 -27.40
C LYS A 2 -15.05 -33.84 -26.12
N LYS A 3 -14.48 -32.98 -25.25
CA LYS A 3 -15.22 -32.40 -24.12
C LYS A 3 -16.37 -31.59 -24.70
N ASN A 4 -17.61 -31.87 -24.26
CA ASN A 4 -18.78 -31.05 -24.58
C ASN A 4 -18.54 -29.65 -24.05
N LYS A 5 -18.28 -28.70 -24.94
CA LYS A 5 -18.20 -27.28 -24.60
C LYS A 5 -19.61 -26.72 -24.68
N ILE A 6 -20.16 -26.28 -23.56
CA ILE A 6 -21.43 -25.54 -23.54
C ILE A 6 -21.12 -24.12 -23.96
N GLU A 7 -21.73 -23.67 -25.05
CA GLU A 7 -21.62 -22.28 -25.54
C GLU A 7 -23.00 -21.62 -25.45
N LEU A 8 -22.98 -20.34 -25.07
CA LEU A 8 -24.20 -19.54 -25.02
C LEU A 8 -24.71 -19.30 -26.47
N ASN A 9 -25.99 -19.51 -26.69
CA ASN A 9 -26.67 -19.08 -27.91
C ASN A 9 -26.80 -17.54 -27.92
N GLU A 10 -27.28 -16.97 -29.03
CA GLU A 10 -27.39 -15.51 -29.18
C GLU A 10 -28.26 -14.85 -28.10
N ASN A 11 -29.37 -15.49 -27.73
CA ASN A 11 -30.21 -15.01 -26.62
C ASN A 11 -29.49 -15.07 -25.27
N GLY A 12 -28.66 -16.10 -25.04
CA GLY A 12 -27.83 -16.23 -23.84
C GLY A 12 -26.75 -15.17 -23.76
N LYS A 13 -26.09 -14.85 -24.88
CA LYS A 13 -25.11 -13.76 -24.96
C LYS A 13 -25.75 -12.40 -24.64
N LEU A 14 -26.91 -12.13 -25.24
CA LEU A 14 -27.68 -10.92 -25.00
C LEU A 14 -28.12 -10.81 -23.53
N ALA A 15 -28.61 -11.90 -22.94
CA ALA A 15 -28.98 -11.93 -21.53
C ALA A 15 -27.79 -11.65 -20.60
N VAL A 16 -26.60 -12.18 -20.88
CA VAL A 16 -25.37 -11.87 -20.12
C VAL A 16 -25.01 -10.42 -20.23
N GLU A 17 -25.07 -9.82 -21.43
CA GLU A 17 -24.79 -8.39 -21.63
C GLU A 17 -25.73 -7.50 -20.80
N PHE A 18 -27.03 -7.77 -20.81
CA PHE A 18 -28.00 -7.02 -20.00
C PHE A 18 -27.78 -7.24 -18.50
N ALA A 19 -27.47 -8.48 -18.06
CA ALA A 19 -27.15 -8.77 -16.69
C ALA A 19 -25.94 -7.99 -16.20
N GLN A 20 -24.86 -7.91 -16.99
CA GLN A 20 -23.67 -7.12 -16.70
C GLN A 20 -23.99 -5.61 -16.56
N LYS A 21 -24.81 -5.06 -17.48
CA LYS A 21 -25.25 -3.67 -17.40
C LYS A 21 -26.09 -3.39 -16.15
N LEU A 22 -26.97 -4.30 -15.75
CA LEU A 22 -27.76 -4.19 -14.52
C LEU A 22 -26.89 -4.25 -13.27
N LEU A 23 -25.91 -5.15 -13.23
CA LEU A 23 -24.96 -5.24 -12.11
C LEU A 23 -24.11 -3.98 -12.00
N ALA A 24 -23.58 -3.48 -13.11
CA ALA A 24 -22.81 -2.23 -13.12
C ALA A 24 -23.66 -1.04 -12.64
N LYS A 25 -24.93 -0.95 -13.07
CA LYS A 25 -25.85 0.13 -12.65
C LYS A 25 -26.24 0.02 -11.17
N ARG A 26 -26.39 -1.21 -10.67
CA ARG A 26 -26.59 -1.46 -9.22
C ARG A 26 -25.40 -0.99 -8.39
N GLU A 27 -24.17 -1.32 -8.83
CA GLU A 27 -22.94 -0.88 -8.14
C GLU A 27 -22.81 0.65 -8.15
N GLU A 28 -23.09 1.30 -9.28
CA GLU A 28 -23.13 2.75 -9.40
C GLU A 28 -24.15 3.37 -8.42
N MET A 29 -25.37 2.84 -8.37
CA MET A 29 -26.40 3.30 -7.43
C MET A 29 -25.97 3.14 -5.96
N ILE A 30 -25.37 2.00 -5.59
CA ILE A 30 -24.86 1.77 -4.24
C ILE A 30 -23.78 2.79 -3.91
N LYS A 31 -22.81 3.02 -4.81
CA LYS A 31 -21.75 4.03 -4.65
C LYS A 31 -22.35 5.44 -4.42
N GLU A 32 -23.32 5.84 -5.24
CA GLU A 32 -23.96 7.16 -5.08
C GLU A 32 -24.71 7.29 -3.75
N LEU A 33 -25.45 6.26 -3.33
CA LEU A 33 -26.14 6.25 -2.04
C LEU A 33 -25.17 6.28 -0.86
N THR A 34 -24.05 5.57 -0.97
CA THR A 34 -22.97 5.56 0.04
C THR A 34 -22.27 6.91 0.13
N LYS A 35 -22.04 7.59 -1.01
CA LYS A 35 -21.51 8.97 -1.03
C LYS A 35 -22.44 9.98 -0.36
N LEU A 36 -23.75 9.77 -0.44
CA LEU A 36 -24.76 10.62 0.21
C LEU A 36 -24.87 10.36 1.73
N SER A 37 -24.39 9.21 2.22
CA SER A 37 -24.29 8.97 3.65
C SER A 37 -23.10 9.79 4.18
N GLN A 38 -23.36 10.79 5.03
CA GLN A 38 -22.33 11.71 5.58
C GLN A 38 -21.25 11.02 6.41
N ASN A 39 -21.33 9.69 6.59
CA ASN A 39 -20.51 8.87 7.47
C ASN A 39 -19.65 7.82 6.73
N HIS A 40 -19.30 8.03 5.45
CA HIS A 40 -18.42 7.12 4.72
C HIS A 40 -17.20 7.86 4.16
N ILE A 41 -16.01 7.33 4.47
CA ILE A 41 -14.75 7.84 3.94
C ILE A 41 -14.04 6.69 3.23
N SER A 42 -13.89 6.80 1.91
CA SER A 42 -13.03 5.91 1.13
C SER A 42 -11.69 6.59 0.87
N PHE A 43 -10.60 5.84 1.02
CA PHE A 43 -9.29 6.34 0.64
C PHE A 43 -8.40 5.26 0.04
N GLY A 44 -7.50 5.69 -0.86
CA GLY A 44 -6.53 4.81 -1.50
C GLY A 44 -5.10 5.20 -1.16
N SER A 45 -4.20 4.22 -1.07
CA SER A 45 -2.79 4.46 -0.79
C SER A 45 -1.88 3.68 -1.75
N CYS A 46 -0.77 4.30 -2.17
CA CYS A 46 0.23 3.67 -3.00
C CYS A 46 1.16 2.72 -2.21
N ALA A 47 1.15 2.77 -0.88
CA ALA A 47 2.02 1.96 -0.02
C ALA A 47 1.32 1.56 1.30
N PRO A 48 1.76 0.46 1.95
CA PRO A 48 1.16 -0.03 3.19
C PRO A 48 1.35 0.91 4.38
N ALA A 49 2.55 1.45 4.59
CA ALA A 49 2.83 2.27 5.78
C ALA A 49 1.91 3.51 5.88
N PRO A 50 1.77 4.35 4.85
CA PRO A 50 0.84 5.47 4.91
C PRO A 50 -0.63 5.03 4.97
N LEU A 51 -0.99 3.86 4.40
CA LEU A 51 -2.34 3.32 4.51
C LEU A 51 -2.70 3.07 5.97
N TRP A 52 -1.85 2.37 6.73
CA TRP A 52 -2.06 2.12 8.16
C TRP A 52 -2.15 3.41 8.98
N GLY A 53 -1.28 4.37 8.69
CA GLY A 53 -1.25 5.66 9.41
C GLY A 53 -2.53 6.47 9.19
N VAL A 54 -3.00 6.56 7.95
CA VAL A 54 -4.24 7.27 7.60
C VAL A 54 -5.47 6.56 8.18
N GLU A 55 -5.53 5.24 8.05
CA GLU A 55 -6.63 4.43 8.60
C GLU A 55 -6.74 4.60 10.11
N TYR A 56 -5.62 4.51 10.83
CA TYR A 56 -5.58 4.72 12.27
C TYR A 56 -6.00 6.15 12.66
N ALA A 57 -5.49 7.15 11.98
CA ALA A 57 -5.82 8.53 12.27
C ALA A 57 -7.29 8.86 11.99
N LEU A 58 -7.87 8.34 10.91
CA LEU A 58 -9.29 8.52 10.59
C LEU A 58 -10.17 7.81 11.62
N SER A 59 -9.90 6.54 11.93
CA SER A 59 -10.68 5.73 12.88
C SER A 59 -10.72 6.33 14.28
N ASN A 60 -9.68 7.03 14.69
CA ASN A 60 -9.63 7.67 16.02
C ASN A 60 -10.23 9.09 16.07
N ASN A 61 -10.50 9.72 14.93
CA ASN A 61 -10.94 11.11 14.89
C ASN A 61 -12.30 11.33 14.23
N ILE A 62 -12.86 10.33 13.55
CA ILE A 62 -14.10 10.45 12.81
C ILE A 62 -14.99 9.23 13.07
N GLU A 63 -16.24 9.49 13.46
CA GLU A 63 -17.28 8.47 13.51
C GLU A 63 -17.84 8.22 12.10
N ALA A 64 -17.07 7.48 11.28
CA ALA A 64 -17.44 7.14 9.91
C ALA A 64 -17.05 5.71 9.59
N GLN A 65 -17.71 5.11 8.62
CA GLN A 65 -17.23 3.88 7.99
C GLN A 65 -16.03 4.23 7.11
N ILE A 66 -14.88 3.63 7.40
CA ILE A 66 -13.63 3.86 6.68
C ILE A 66 -13.38 2.65 5.78
N GLU A 67 -13.22 2.92 4.49
CA GLU A 67 -12.82 1.95 3.49
C GLU A 67 -11.44 2.33 2.93
N SER A 68 -10.46 1.43 3.08
CA SER A 68 -9.09 1.65 2.63
C SER A 68 -8.71 0.67 1.51
N THR A 69 -7.94 1.15 0.53
CA THR A 69 -7.48 0.33 -0.59
C THR A 69 -5.99 0.58 -0.87
N LEU A 70 -5.21 -0.49 -0.92
CA LEU A 70 -3.82 -0.45 -1.37
C LEU A 70 -3.76 -0.64 -2.89
N VAL A 71 -3.21 0.32 -3.62
CA VAL A 71 -3.14 0.32 -5.08
C VAL A 71 -1.71 0.56 -5.54
N GLN A 72 -1.18 -0.36 -6.35
CA GLN A 72 0.19 -0.27 -6.86
C GLN A 72 0.35 0.77 -7.98
N ASP A 73 -0.70 1.00 -8.77
CA ASP A 73 -0.70 1.98 -9.86
C ASP A 73 -1.34 3.28 -9.40
N GLU A 74 -0.53 4.31 -9.25
CA GLU A 74 -0.97 5.62 -8.77
C GLU A 74 -1.94 6.33 -9.72
N ASN A 75 -1.93 6.01 -11.01
CA ASN A 75 -2.91 6.57 -11.95
C ASN A 75 -4.34 6.16 -11.57
N ILE A 76 -4.52 4.92 -11.10
CA ILE A 76 -5.83 4.44 -10.61
C ILE A 76 -6.29 5.25 -9.40
N LEU A 77 -5.36 5.61 -8.50
CA LEU A 77 -5.67 6.46 -7.35
C LEU A 77 -6.10 7.86 -7.79
N ILE A 78 -5.36 8.48 -8.71
CA ILE A 78 -5.65 9.82 -9.23
C ILE A 78 -7.00 9.83 -9.93
N GLU A 79 -7.25 8.87 -10.83
CA GLU A 79 -8.53 8.75 -11.52
C GLU A 79 -9.70 8.52 -10.54
N GLY A 80 -9.49 7.68 -9.51
CA GLY A 80 -10.49 7.42 -8.48
C GLY A 80 -10.80 8.67 -7.63
N LEU A 81 -9.78 9.50 -7.33
CA LEU A 81 -9.99 10.79 -6.68
C LEU A 81 -10.79 11.76 -7.56
N GLU A 82 -10.47 11.85 -8.86
CA GLU A 82 -11.18 12.70 -9.83
C GLU A 82 -12.64 12.29 -10.01
N LYS A 83 -12.91 10.99 -10.04
CA LYS A 83 -14.27 10.43 -10.13
C LYS A 83 -15.03 10.50 -8.79
N GLY A 84 -14.33 10.85 -7.69
CA GLY A 84 -14.89 10.87 -6.34
C GLY A 84 -15.11 9.48 -5.74
N ASP A 85 -14.45 8.45 -6.26
CA ASP A 85 -14.43 7.11 -5.65
C ASP A 85 -13.62 7.13 -4.34
N TYR A 86 -12.60 8.01 -4.26
CA TYR A 86 -11.84 8.27 -3.05
C TYR A 86 -12.09 9.68 -2.52
N SER A 87 -12.24 9.79 -1.21
CA SER A 87 -12.28 11.07 -0.50
C SER A 87 -10.89 11.67 -0.28
N LEU A 88 -9.87 10.79 -0.25
CA LEU A 88 -8.46 11.09 -0.03
C LEU A 88 -7.63 10.00 -0.71
N ILE A 89 -6.49 10.36 -1.29
CA ILE A 89 -5.49 9.41 -1.76
C ILE A 89 -4.11 9.74 -1.18
N VAL A 90 -3.23 8.73 -1.16
CA VAL A 90 -1.83 8.90 -0.77
C VAL A 90 -0.92 8.51 -1.92
N LEU A 91 -0.05 9.44 -2.31
CA LEU A 91 0.98 9.24 -3.34
C LEU A 91 2.37 9.51 -2.75
N HIS A 92 3.43 9.02 -3.43
CA HIS A 92 4.82 9.31 -3.08
C HIS A 92 5.36 10.60 -3.73
N HIS A 93 4.51 11.38 -4.37
CA HIS A 93 4.81 12.70 -4.93
C HIS A 93 3.59 13.63 -4.79
N PRO A 94 3.78 14.95 -4.77
CA PRO A 94 2.66 15.89 -4.74
C PRO A 94 1.92 15.91 -6.09
N LEU A 95 0.60 16.02 -6.05
CA LEU A 95 -0.21 16.26 -7.24
C LEU A 95 -0.28 17.76 -7.51
N GLN A 96 0.15 18.19 -8.70
CA GLN A 96 0.16 19.58 -9.14
C GLN A 96 -1.17 19.96 -9.81
N ASP A 97 -2.27 19.91 -9.05
CA ASP A 97 -3.58 20.38 -9.48
C ASP A 97 -4.17 21.34 -8.44
N LYS A 98 -4.63 22.51 -8.93
CA LYS A 98 -5.20 23.56 -8.05
C LYS A 98 -6.50 23.15 -7.37
N LYS A 99 -7.17 22.09 -7.79
CA LYS A 99 -8.39 21.58 -7.15
C LYS A 99 -8.12 20.87 -5.84
N TYR A 100 -6.92 20.32 -5.68
CA TYR A 100 -6.53 19.48 -4.55
C TYR A 100 -5.52 20.14 -3.63
N ILE A 101 -5.44 19.64 -2.43
CA ILE A 101 -4.37 19.92 -1.47
C ILE A 101 -3.46 18.70 -1.47
N SER A 102 -2.16 18.91 -1.64
CA SER A 102 -1.12 17.90 -1.42
C SER A 102 -0.41 18.25 -0.12
N GLN A 103 -0.64 17.45 0.93
CA GLN A 103 -0.08 17.64 2.27
C GLN A 103 0.96 16.57 2.56
N GLU A 104 2.24 16.95 2.64
CA GLU A 104 3.30 16.04 3.12
C GLU A 104 3.06 15.67 4.58
N PHE A 105 3.15 14.39 4.91
CA PHE A 105 2.83 13.93 6.26
C PHE A 105 3.70 12.79 6.80
N LEU A 106 4.36 11.99 5.95
CA LEU A 106 5.10 10.83 6.37
C LEU A 106 6.36 10.65 5.51
N ASN A 107 7.45 10.23 6.15
CA ASN A 107 8.69 9.83 5.49
C ASN A 107 8.95 8.36 5.80
N GLU A 108 9.28 7.58 4.78
CA GLU A 108 9.65 6.18 4.90
C GLU A 108 11.03 5.94 4.31
N SER A 109 11.85 5.17 5.03
CA SER A 109 13.20 4.79 4.60
C SER A 109 13.36 3.28 4.71
N LEU A 110 13.91 2.65 3.69
CA LEU A 110 14.14 1.21 3.65
C LEU A 110 15.47 0.81 4.31
N TYR A 111 15.41 -0.35 4.93
CA TYR A 111 16.54 -1.09 5.48
C TYR A 111 16.53 -2.49 4.90
N LEU A 112 17.71 -3.04 4.68
CA LEU A 112 17.86 -4.46 4.46
C LEU A 112 17.91 -5.18 5.81
N SER A 113 17.09 -6.21 5.97
CA SER A 113 17.10 -7.10 7.13
C SER A 113 17.75 -8.42 6.75
N VAL A 114 18.85 -8.76 7.42
CA VAL A 114 19.66 -9.96 7.16
C VAL A 114 20.00 -10.70 8.45
N PRO A 115 20.17 -12.04 8.43
CA PRO A 115 20.71 -12.76 9.58
C PRO A 115 22.20 -12.39 9.83
N PRO A 116 22.72 -12.56 11.06
CA PRO A 116 24.09 -12.20 11.39
C PRO A 116 25.19 -12.87 10.54
N ALA A 117 24.89 -14.06 10.01
CA ALA A 117 25.82 -14.80 9.14
C ALA A 117 25.79 -14.35 7.68
N HIS A 118 24.95 -13.39 7.30
CA HIS A 118 24.84 -12.92 5.92
C HIS A 118 26.07 -12.11 5.51
N PRO A 119 26.60 -12.24 4.27
CA PRO A 119 27.79 -11.50 3.81
C PRO A 119 27.70 -9.97 3.96
N LEU A 120 26.50 -9.40 3.85
CA LEU A 120 26.29 -7.96 4.02
C LEU A 120 26.13 -7.52 5.50
N ALA A 121 26.00 -8.44 6.46
CA ALA A 121 25.79 -8.11 7.87
C ALA A 121 26.86 -7.18 8.50
N PRO A 122 28.16 -7.24 8.11
CA PRO A 122 29.19 -6.35 8.64
C PRO A 122 29.15 -4.91 8.13
N PHE A 123 28.36 -4.63 7.07
CA PHE A 123 28.30 -3.30 6.48
C PHE A 123 27.42 -2.36 7.30
N LYS A 124 27.85 -1.11 7.46
CA LYS A 124 27.10 -0.08 8.18
C LYS A 124 25.95 0.49 7.35
N GLU A 125 26.11 0.49 6.03
CA GLU A 125 25.16 0.95 5.02
C GLU A 125 25.45 0.22 3.71
N ILE A 126 24.45 0.13 2.84
CA ILE A 126 24.54 -0.51 1.52
C ILE A 126 23.74 0.31 0.50
N SER A 127 23.98 -0.01 -0.77
CA SER A 127 23.15 0.41 -1.90
C SER A 127 22.31 -0.75 -2.45
N PHE A 128 21.32 -0.46 -3.28
CA PHE A 128 20.60 -1.51 -4.02
C PHE A 128 21.53 -2.33 -4.91
N SER A 129 22.58 -1.73 -5.45
CA SER A 129 23.56 -2.45 -6.29
C SER A 129 24.28 -3.57 -5.53
N ASP A 130 24.47 -3.45 -4.21
CA ASP A 130 25.08 -4.50 -3.37
C ASP A 130 24.16 -5.73 -3.21
N LEU A 131 22.87 -5.57 -3.50
CA LEU A 131 21.85 -6.62 -3.46
C LEU A 131 21.58 -7.26 -4.82
N ASN A 132 21.98 -6.59 -5.89
CA ASN A 132 21.64 -7.04 -7.24
C ASN A 132 22.22 -8.45 -7.50
N GLY A 133 21.39 -9.35 -8.04
CA GLY A 133 21.74 -10.76 -8.27
C GLY A 133 21.49 -11.69 -7.06
N GLN A 134 21.07 -11.17 -5.90
CA GLN A 134 20.72 -12.01 -4.74
C GLN A 134 19.24 -12.43 -4.74
N SER A 135 18.91 -13.48 -4.00
CA SER A 135 17.51 -13.84 -3.74
C SER A 135 16.99 -13.03 -2.56
N VAL A 136 15.86 -12.34 -2.74
CA VAL A 136 15.26 -11.45 -1.72
C VAL A 136 13.82 -11.86 -1.47
N LEU A 137 13.44 -12.05 -0.20
CA LEU A 137 12.08 -12.37 0.20
C LEU A 137 11.23 -11.10 0.32
N LEU A 138 10.07 -11.08 -0.33
CA LEU A 138 9.16 -9.93 -0.37
C LEU A 138 7.72 -10.36 -0.08
N LEU A 139 6.96 -9.45 0.52
CA LEU A 139 5.49 -9.55 0.50
C LEU A 139 4.97 -9.07 -0.86
N THR A 140 3.92 -9.71 -1.36
CA THR A 140 3.29 -9.33 -2.64
C THR A 140 2.60 -7.97 -2.55
N ARG A 141 1.94 -7.68 -1.42
CA ARG A 141 1.15 -6.47 -1.21
C ARG A 141 1.96 -5.34 -0.56
N ILE A 142 2.96 -4.85 -1.26
CA ILE A 142 3.82 -3.73 -0.83
C ILE A 142 3.62 -2.44 -1.65
N GLY A 143 2.59 -2.41 -2.49
CA GLY A 143 2.26 -1.23 -3.29
C GLY A 143 3.36 -0.86 -4.29
N PHE A 144 3.66 0.44 -4.43
CA PHE A 144 4.65 0.95 -5.37
C PHE A 144 6.08 0.43 -5.10
N TRP A 145 6.39 -0.02 -3.89
CA TRP A 145 7.68 -0.62 -3.55
C TRP A 145 8.04 -1.82 -4.45
N ASN A 146 7.03 -2.53 -4.96
CA ASN A 146 7.22 -3.60 -5.94
C ASN A 146 7.98 -3.11 -7.19
N LYS A 147 7.52 -1.98 -7.75
CA LYS A 147 8.16 -1.37 -8.93
C LYS A 147 9.57 -0.86 -8.61
N VAL A 148 9.78 -0.32 -7.40
CA VAL A 148 11.10 0.13 -6.94
C VAL A 148 12.07 -1.06 -6.88
N CYS A 149 11.71 -2.15 -6.20
CA CYS A 149 12.55 -3.33 -6.10
C CYS A 149 12.91 -3.90 -7.48
N GLN A 150 11.91 -4.11 -8.36
CA GLN A 150 12.14 -4.63 -9.71
C GLN A 150 13.07 -3.75 -10.55
N ARG A 151 12.99 -2.43 -10.38
CA ARG A 151 13.84 -1.47 -11.10
C ARG A 151 15.25 -1.40 -10.54
N MET A 152 15.39 -1.41 -9.20
CA MET A 152 16.68 -1.16 -8.55
C MET A 152 17.55 -2.40 -8.41
N ILE A 153 16.95 -3.60 -8.38
CA ILE A 153 17.67 -4.89 -8.30
C ILE A 153 17.16 -5.87 -9.37
N PRO A 154 17.27 -5.52 -10.67
CA PRO A 154 16.64 -6.25 -11.77
C PRO A 154 17.18 -7.68 -11.98
N GLU A 155 18.43 -7.96 -11.56
CA GLU A 155 19.04 -9.29 -11.68
C GLU A 155 18.75 -10.18 -10.47
N SER A 156 18.07 -9.64 -9.44
CA SER A 156 17.73 -10.37 -8.21
C SER A 156 16.54 -11.30 -8.40
N HIS A 157 16.55 -12.42 -7.69
CA HIS A 157 15.43 -13.34 -7.61
C HIS A 157 14.47 -12.87 -6.50
N LEU A 158 13.38 -12.20 -6.88
CA LEU A 158 12.36 -11.73 -5.95
C LEU A 158 11.39 -12.88 -5.60
N LEU A 159 11.42 -13.32 -4.35
CA LEU A 159 10.60 -14.41 -3.83
C LEU A 159 9.38 -13.82 -3.11
N PHE A 160 8.24 -13.84 -3.77
CA PHE A 160 7.01 -13.24 -3.24
C PHE A 160 6.24 -14.19 -2.33
N GLN A 161 5.76 -13.65 -1.23
CA GLN A 161 4.86 -14.33 -0.29
C GLN A 161 3.60 -13.48 -0.06
N ASP A 162 2.42 -14.10 -0.18
CA ASP A 162 1.13 -13.42 -0.03
C ASP A 162 0.70 -13.31 1.44
N ASP A 163 1.00 -14.34 2.24
CA ASP A 163 0.60 -14.43 3.65
C ASP A 163 1.68 -13.82 4.56
N PRO A 164 1.36 -12.76 5.34
CA PRO A 164 2.30 -12.14 6.27
C PRO A 164 2.81 -13.08 7.36
N SER A 165 1.99 -14.05 7.81
CA SER A 165 2.40 -14.99 8.85
C SER A 165 3.45 -15.95 8.33
N VAL A 166 3.23 -16.50 7.13
CA VAL A 166 4.22 -17.35 6.43
C VAL A 166 5.48 -16.56 6.09
N PHE A 167 5.34 -15.30 5.66
CA PHE A 167 6.50 -14.40 5.43
C PHE A 167 7.35 -14.24 6.69
N ASN A 168 6.72 -14.03 7.84
CA ASN A 168 7.41 -13.87 9.12
C ASN A 168 8.11 -15.16 9.55
N GLU A 169 7.49 -16.32 9.35
CA GLU A 169 8.13 -17.62 9.63
C GLU A 169 9.33 -17.86 8.70
N LEU A 170 9.18 -17.62 7.40
CA LEU A 170 10.27 -17.74 6.44
C LEU A 170 11.42 -16.77 6.79
N THR A 171 11.11 -15.56 7.22
CA THR A 171 12.11 -14.59 7.68
C THR A 171 12.92 -15.11 8.86
N LYS A 172 12.26 -15.73 9.84
CA LYS A 172 12.93 -16.31 11.03
C LYS A 172 13.79 -17.53 10.69
N MET A 173 13.34 -18.37 9.76
CA MET A 173 13.94 -19.69 9.48
C MET A 173 14.93 -19.70 8.32
N SER A 174 15.02 -18.66 7.50
CA SER A 174 15.87 -18.62 6.32
C SER A 174 17.01 -17.60 6.43
N ALA A 175 18.03 -17.78 5.57
CA ALA A 175 19.10 -16.81 5.40
C ALA A 175 18.75 -15.69 4.40
N LEU A 176 17.55 -15.72 3.84
CA LEU A 176 17.11 -14.73 2.82
C LEU A 176 17.05 -13.32 3.40
N PRO A 177 17.63 -12.33 2.72
CA PRO A 177 17.38 -10.92 3.03
C PRO A 177 15.92 -10.55 2.72
N ASN A 178 15.40 -9.59 3.47
CA ASN A 178 14.14 -8.92 3.19
C ASN A 178 14.24 -7.43 3.47
N PHE A 179 13.26 -6.65 3.01
CA PHE A 179 13.22 -5.23 3.32
C PHE A 179 12.32 -4.98 4.54
N ARG A 180 12.77 -4.02 5.35
CA ARG A 180 11.99 -3.37 6.40
C ARG A 180 12.09 -1.87 6.23
N SER A 181 11.16 -1.13 6.79
CA SER A 181 11.24 0.33 6.82
C SER A 181 11.28 0.82 8.26
N ASN A 182 11.67 2.10 8.44
CA ASN A 182 11.59 2.75 9.74
C ASN A 182 10.19 2.64 10.36
N ILE A 183 9.14 2.51 9.56
CA ILE A 183 7.76 2.35 10.01
C ILE A 183 7.48 0.90 10.42
N THR A 184 7.82 -0.08 9.58
CA THR A 184 7.61 -1.49 9.92
C THR A 184 8.43 -1.92 11.13
N ILE A 185 9.63 -1.36 11.31
CA ILE A 185 10.47 -1.58 12.49
C ILE A 185 9.79 -1.10 13.77
N GLN A 186 9.14 0.07 13.73
CA GLN A 186 8.40 0.61 14.88
C GLN A 186 7.06 -0.14 15.11
N ARG A 187 6.41 -0.56 14.03
CA ARG A 187 5.13 -1.26 14.08
C ARG A 187 5.25 -2.68 14.61
N GLU A 188 6.33 -3.37 14.24
CA GLU A 188 6.56 -4.76 14.57
C GLU A 188 7.65 -4.90 15.62
N GLU A 189 7.35 -5.54 16.74
CA GLU A 189 8.39 -6.02 17.65
C GLU A 189 9.07 -7.20 16.95
N ALA A 190 10.26 -6.97 16.41
CA ALA A 190 11.07 -8.06 15.87
C ALA A 190 11.63 -8.87 17.05
N GLU A 191 11.13 -10.08 17.20
CA GLU A 191 11.72 -11.09 18.09
C GLU A 191 12.85 -11.88 17.40
N ASP A 192 13.48 -11.27 16.38
CA ASP A 192 14.54 -11.87 15.62
C ASP A 192 15.88 -11.17 15.90
N ASN A 193 16.98 -11.88 15.69
CA ASN A 193 18.33 -11.37 15.83
C ASN A 193 18.89 -10.79 14.53
N ARG A 194 18.02 -10.38 13.60
CA ARG A 194 18.44 -9.89 12.28
C ARG A 194 19.05 -8.49 12.39
N ILE A 195 20.03 -8.24 11.54
CA ILE A 195 20.73 -6.97 11.42
C ILE A 195 19.99 -6.11 10.40
N LEU A 196 19.73 -4.87 10.78
CA LEU A 196 19.10 -3.87 9.93
C LEU A 196 20.19 -2.95 9.36
N ILE A 197 20.31 -2.94 8.03
CA ILE A 197 21.32 -2.16 7.32
C ILE A 197 20.59 -1.10 6.50
N PRO A 198 20.84 0.21 6.71
CA PRO A 198 20.22 1.26 5.93
C PRO A 198 20.65 1.21 4.47
N ILE A 199 19.72 1.52 3.57
CA ILE A 199 19.98 1.62 2.12
C ILE A 199 20.14 3.09 1.78
N THR A 200 21.22 3.45 1.11
CA THR A 200 21.64 4.85 0.86
C THR A 200 21.06 5.47 -0.41
N ASP A 201 20.54 4.65 -1.32
CA ASP A 201 19.97 5.14 -2.58
C ASP A 201 18.79 6.09 -2.32
N PRO A 202 18.66 7.18 -3.06
CA PRO A 202 17.53 8.11 -2.92
C PRO A 202 16.16 7.43 -3.06
N GLU A 203 16.06 6.39 -3.88
CA GLU A 203 14.85 5.60 -4.10
C GLU A 203 14.41 4.80 -2.88
N ALA A 204 15.30 4.59 -1.91
CA ALA A 204 14.98 3.96 -0.63
C ALA A 204 14.36 4.93 0.38
N HIS A 205 14.29 6.24 0.05
CA HIS A 205 13.79 7.31 0.93
C HIS A 205 12.62 8.02 0.28
N VAL A 206 11.44 7.85 0.82
CA VAL A 206 10.20 8.34 0.20
C VAL A 206 9.44 9.25 1.14
N ARG A 207 8.87 10.31 0.57
CA ARG A 207 7.92 11.20 1.23
C ARG A 207 6.51 10.89 0.72
N TYR A 208 5.57 10.83 1.62
CA TYR A 208 4.18 10.62 1.26
C TYR A 208 3.36 11.88 1.42
N TYR A 209 2.45 12.05 0.48
CA TYR A 209 1.53 13.17 0.40
C TYR A 209 0.10 12.66 0.46
N ALA A 210 -0.67 13.16 1.43
CA ALA A 210 -2.11 13.01 1.45
C ALA A 210 -2.73 14.05 0.51
N ILE A 211 -3.51 13.58 -0.46
CA ILE A 211 -4.11 14.41 -1.50
C ILE A 211 -5.62 14.33 -1.40
N TYR A 212 -6.27 15.46 -1.26
CA TYR A 212 -7.71 15.56 -1.08
C TYR A 212 -8.27 16.88 -1.62
N PRO A 213 -9.59 16.94 -1.97
CA PRO A 213 -10.23 18.15 -2.46
C PRO A 213 -10.16 19.30 -1.46
N LYS A 214 -10.08 20.54 -1.95
CA LYS A 214 -9.96 21.75 -1.11
C LYS A 214 -11.13 21.97 -0.17
N ASP A 215 -12.34 21.61 -0.57
CA ASP A 215 -13.55 21.67 0.24
C ASP A 215 -13.51 20.73 1.46
N LYS A 216 -12.74 19.64 1.39
CA LYS A 216 -12.51 18.69 2.49
C LYS A 216 -11.33 19.07 3.41
N ARG A 217 -10.73 20.26 3.23
CA ARG A 217 -9.57 20.73 4.02
C ARG A 217 -9.80 20.69 5.52
N ASN A 218 -10.97 21.15 5.96
CA ASN A 218 -11.30 21.21 7.40
C ASN A 218 -11.41 19.81 8.02
N LEU A 219 -11.79 18.83 7.23
CA LEU A 219 -11.89 17.45 7.67
C LEU A 219 -10.51 16.78 7.80
N PHE A 220 -9.67 16.89 6.78
CA PHE A 220 -8.46 16.08 6.70
C PHE A 220 -7.19 16.75 7.24
N LYS A 221 -7.04 18.08 7.13
CA LYS A 221 -5.77 18.76 7.40
C LYS A 221 -5.19 18.48 8.78
N SER A 222 -6.01 18.55 9.83
CA SER A 222 -5.58 18.32 11.21
C SER A 222 -5.32 16.85 11.50
N ILE A 223 -6.15 15.96 10.98
CA ILE A 223 -6.06 14.52 11.16
C ILE A 223 -4.77 13.98 10.54
N ILE A 224 -4.51 14.34 9.28
CA ILE A 224 -3.30 13.93 8.56
C ILE A 224 -2.03 14.45 9.25
N LYS A 225 -2.08 15.64 9.85
CA LYS A 225 -0.93 16.17 10.59
C LYS A 225 -0.58 15.34 11.84
N GLN A 226 -1.57 14.72 12.47
CA GLN A 226 -1.36 13.91 13.68
C GLN A 226 -0.61 12.60 13.39
N ILE A 227 -0.57 12.14 12.12
CA ILE A 227 0.10 10.90 11.73
C ILE A 227 1.61 10.94 12.06
N LYS A 228 2.22 12.11 12.11
CA LYS A 228 3.64 12.27 12.47
C LYS A 228 3.95 11.78 13.89
N ASP A 229 2.97 11.85 14.78
CA ASP A 229 3.12 11.62 16.21
C ASP A 229 2.42 10.32 16.68
N ILE A 230 1.95 9.48 15.76
CA ILE A 230 1.26 8.25 16.14
C ILE A 230 2.22 7.19 16.66
N ASP A 231 1.74 6.40 17.60
CA ASP A 231 2.38 5.15 18.02
C ASP A 231 2.07 4.06 16.99
N TRP A 232 3.06 3.71 16.18
CA TRP A 232 2.90 2.73 15.10
C TRP A 232 2.49 1.34 15.58
N LYS A 233 2.81 0.95 16.84
CA LYS A 233 2.38 -0.32 17.41
C LYS A 233 0.84 -0.44 17.47
N LYS A 234 0.17 0.66 17.77
CA LYS A 234 -1.30 0.71 17.85
C LYS A 234 -2.01 0.53 16.50
N THR A 235 -1.31 0.78 15.39
CA THR A 235 -1.91 0.59 14.05
C THR A 235 -2.14 -0.89 13.70
N LYS A 236 -1.58 -1.84 14.45
CA LYS A 236 -1.81 -3.29 14.26
C LYS A 236 -3.25 -3.70 14.56
N GLU A 237 -3.90 -3.02 15.50
CA GLU A 237 -5.23 -3.39 15.99
C GLU A 237 -6.32 -3.24 14.93
N LEU A 238 -6.11 -2.39 13.93
CA LEU A 238 -7.05 -2.15 12.82
C LEU A 238 -6.90 -3.12 11.65
N SER A 239 -5.81 -3.90 11.60
CA SER A 239 -5.49 -4.79 10.48
C SER A 239 -6.04 -6.22 10.65
N LYS A 240 -7.08 -6.39 11.49
CA LYS A 240 -7.74 -7.68 11.75
C LYS A 240 -9.01 -7.84 10.95
#